data_53513902b2927abd512de865b70d346f
#
_entry.id   53513902b2927abd512de865b70d346f
#
_cell.length_a   1.000
_cell.length_b   1.000
_cell.length_c   1.000
_cell.angle_alpha   90.00
_cell.angle_beta   90.00
_cell.angle_gamma   90.00
#
_symmetry.space_group_name_H-M   'P 1'
#
loop_
_entity.id
_entity.type
_entity.pdbx_description
1 polymer ?
#
loop_
_entity_poly.entity_id
_entity_poly.type
_entity_poly.pdbx_seq_one_letter_code
_entity_poly.pdbx_strand_id
1 'polypeptide(L)'
;MFEESAFIAFTTADLPKAKRFWVTLLGFPIVREDENYLMVDACGVRLCFDLPDGDDHRIPGSDGVVGLKVKDLDAALADLASRGVEAVAGPFDDDHGKWAKLVDPDGRSVILTER
;
A
#
# COMPACT_ATOMS: atom_id res chain seq x y z
N MET A 1 -10.10 -21.36 -17.51
CA MET A 1 -8.74 -21.71 -17.08
C MET A 1 -8.39 -20.99 -15.78
N PHE A 2 -8.23 -19.69 -15.82
CA PHE A 2 -8.03 -18.93 -14.60
C PHE A 2 -9.38 -18.56 -13.99
N GLU A 3 -9.50 -18.61 -12.67
CA GLU A 3 -10.74 -18.30 -11.96
C GLU A 3 -10.77 -16.86 -11.47
N GLU A 4 -9.66 -16.41 -10.88
CA GLU A 4 -9.53 -15.07 -10.33
C GLU A 4 -8.07 -14.73 -10.09
N SER A 5 -7.78 -13.48 -9.79
CA SER A 5 -6.46 -13.09 -9.30
C SER A 5 -6.36 -13.47 -7.82
N ALA A 6 -5.35 -14.25 -7.44
CA ALA A 6 -5.18 -14.69 -6.06
C ALA A 6 -4.59 -13.56 -5.19
N PHE A 7 -3.47 -12.99 -5.62
CA PHE A 7 -2.80 -11.89 -4.92
C PHE A 7 -1.69 -11.30 -5.78
N ILE A 8 -1.22 -10.11 -5.36
CA ILE A 8 0.02 -9.49 -5.82
C ILE A 8 0.96 -9.45 -4.63
N ALA A 9 2.18 -9.97 -4.79
CA ALA A 9 3.14 -10.08 -3.69
C ALA A 9 4.24 -9.02 -3.77
N PHE A 10 4.56 -8.48 -2.61
CA PHE A 10 5.67 -7.55 -2.37
C PHE A 10 6.49 -8.10 -1.23
N THR A 11 7.71 -7.57 -1.05
CA THR A 11 8.51 -7.89 0.13
C THR A 11 8.45 -6.76 1.14
N THR A 12 8.60 -7.11 2.41
CA THR A 12 8.72 -6.15 3.50
C THR A 12 9.87 -6.55 4.42
N ALA A 13 10.56 -5.57 4.95
CA ALA A 13 11.62 -5.82 5.93
C ALA A 13 11.07 -6.00 7.35
N ASP A 14 9.82 -5.57 7.61
CA ASP A 14 9.27 -5.53 8.96
C ASP A 14 7.75 -5.69 8.90
N LEU A 15 7.27 -6.89 9.23
CA LEU A 15 5.83 -7.20 9.20
C LEU A 15 5.00 -6.36 10.20
N PRO A 16 5.43 -6.14 11.44
CA PRO A 16 4.68 -5.26 12.33
C PRO A 16 4.49 -3.84 11.79
N LYS A 17 5.51 -3.26 11.17
CA LYS A 17 5.40 -1.93 10.55
C LYS A 17 4.49 -1.96 9.32
N ALA A 18 4.58 -2.99 8.48
CA ALA A 18 3.69 -3.16 7.34
C ALA A 18 2.24 -3.27 7.79
N LYS A 19 1.97 -4.06 8.82
CA LYS A 19 0.63 -4.23 9.39
C LYS A 19 0.09 -2.91 9.95
N ARG A 20 0.91 -2.17 10.68
CA ARG A 20 0.49 -0.87 11.20
C ARG A 20 0.07 0.08 10.07
N PHE A 21 0.87 0.15 9.01
CA PHE A 21 0.58 1.04 7.89
C PHE A 21 -0.67 0.59 7.11
N TRP A 22 -0.64 -0.64 6.59
CA TRP A 22 -1.69 -1.11 5.67
C TRP A 22 -3.01 -1.42 6.35
N VAL A 23 -2.98 -1.97 7.57
CA VAL A 23 -4.19 -2.37 8.29
C VAL A 23 -4.66 -1.27 9.24
N THR A 24 -3.79 -0.81 10.12
CA THR A 24 -4.19 0.16 11.16
C THR A 24 -4.40 1.56 10.59
N LEU A 25 -3.46 2.05 9.80
CA LEU A 25 -3.51 3.44 9.30
C LEU A 25 -4.35 3.58 8.04
N LEU A 26 -4.18 2.70 7.04
CA LEU A 26 -4.98 2.74 5.81
C LEU A 26 -6.33 2.02 5.94
N GLY A 27 -6.49 1.14 6.91
CA GLY A 27 -7.78 0.53 7.20
C GLY A 27 -8.14 -0.69 6.36
N PHE A 28 -7.18 -1.32 5.68
CA PHE A 28 -7.49 -2.51 4.89
C PHE A 28 -7.66 -3.75 5.77
N PRO A 29 -8.70 -4.56 5.52
CA PRO A 29 -8.91 -5.77 6.29
C PRO A 29 -7.85 -6.83 5.98
N ILE A 30 -7.50 -7.61 7.01
CA ILE A 30 -6.60 -8.74 6.88
C ILE A 30 -7.36 -9.90 6.23
N VAL A 31 -6.80 -10.47 5.17
CA VAL A 31 -7.29 -11.71 4.56
C VAL A 31 -6.68 -12.91 5.27
N ARG A 32 -5.35 -12.86 5.45
CA ARG A 32 -4.59 -13.93 6.09
C ARG A 32 -3.25 -13.38 6.55
N GLU A 33 -2.72 -13.89 7.64
CA GLU A 33 -1.37 -13.56 8.10
C GLU A 33 -0.77 -14.72 8.88
N ASP A 34 0.54 -14.77 8.90
CA ASP A 34 1.33 -15.59 9.80
C ASP A 34 2.65 -14.88 10.13
N GLU A 35 3.62 -15.59 10.66
CA GLU A 35 4.91 -15.01 11.04
C GLU A 35 5.79 -14.60 9.85
N ASN A 36 5.43 -15.01 8.63
CA ASN A 36 6.22 -14.78 7.42
C ASN A 36 5.58 -13.84 6.41
N TYR A 37 4.26 -13.62 6.50
CA TYR A 37 3.57 -12.75 5.55
C TYR A 37 2.30 -12.11 6.14
N LEU A 38 1.87 -11.07 5.47
CA LEU A 38 0.61 -10.37 5.72
C LEU A 38 -0.11 -10.20 4.39
N MET A 39 -1.35 -10.67 4.31
CA MET A 39 -2.19 -10.45 3.14
C MET A 39 -3.40 -9.59 3.53
N VAL A 40 -3.60 -8.50 2.79
CA VAL A 40 -4.70 -7.57 3.02
C VAL A 40 -5.56 -7.46 1.76
N ASP A 41 -6.82 -7.08 1.95
CA ASP A 41 -7.72 -6.75 0.83
C ASP A 41 -7.74 -5.24 0.64
N ALA A 42 -7.07 -4.77 -0.40
CA ALA A 42 -7.04 -3.37 -0.77
C ALA A 42 -8.13 -3.08 -1.82
N CYS A 43 -9.35 -2.92 -1.34
CA CYS A 43 -10.52 -2.60 -2.18
C CYS A 43 -10.73 -3.61 -3.33
N GLY A 44 -10.62 -4.90 -3.03
CA GLY A 44 -10.83 -5.98 -3.98
C GLY A 44 -9.55 -6.54 -4.61
N VAL A 45 -8.42 -5.91 -4.37
CA VAL A 45 -7.11 -6.41 -4.80
C VAL A 45 -6.35 -6.91 -3.57
N ARG A 46 -5.98 -8.18 -3.58
CA ARG A 46 -5.22 -8.75 -2.46
C ARG A 46 -3.75 -8.44 -2.62
N LEU A 47 -3.19 -7.78 -1.61
CA LEU A 47 -1.77 -7.46 -1.53
C LEU A 47 -1.15 -8.33 -0.45
N CYS A 48 -0.07 -9.03 -0.80
CA CYS A 48 0.66 -9.89 0.12
C CYS A 48 2.05 -9.32 0.36
N PHE A 49 2.39 -9.10 1.63
CA PHE A 49 3.70 -8.58 2.02
C PHE A 49 4.47 -9.70 2.70
N ASP A 50 5.55 -10.17 2.06
CA ASP A 50 6.34 -11.30 2.52
C ASP A 50 7.66 -10.85 3.11
N LEU A 51 8.14 -11.50 4.17
CA LEU A 51 9.53 -11.38 4.57
C LEU A 51 10.39 -12.06 3.51
N PRO A 52 11.46 -11.40 3.00
CA PRO A 52 12.34 -12.04 2.02
C PRO A 52 13.09 -13.21 2.66
N ASP A 53 13.19 -14.32 1.93
CA ASP A 53 14.02 -15.45 2.33
C ASP A 53 15.40 -15.38 1.65
N GLY A 54 16.27 -16.39 1.89
CA GLY A 54 17.64 -16.39 1.39
C GLY A 54 17.77 -16.43 -0.13
N ASP A 55 16.72 -16.85 -0.84
CA ASP A 55 16.69 -16.95 -2.31
C ASP A 55 15.91 -15.79 -2.95
N ASP A 56 15.33 -14.91 -2.15
CA ASP A 56 14.53 -13.82 -2.63
C ASP A 56 15.41 -12.62 -3.00
N HIS A 57 15.35 -12.22 -4.26
CA HIS A 57 16.14 -11.12 -4.80
C HIS A 57 15.38 -9.80 -4.83
N ARG A 58 14.11 -9.78 -4.40
CA ARG A 58 13.33 -8.54 -4.33
C ARG A 58 13.83 -7.69 -3.17
N ILE A 59 13.94 -6.39 -3.42
CA ILE A 59 14.37 -5.43 -2.41
C ILE A 59 13.12 -4.76 -1.84
N PRO A 60 12.86 -4.86 -0.51
CA PRO A 60 11.71 -4.22 0.09
C PRO A 60 11.59 -2.74 -0.29
N GLY A 61 10.40 -2.33 -0.75
CA GLY A 61 10.13 -0.97 -1.17
C GLY A 61 10.46 -0.65 -2.62
N SER A 62 11.21 -1.51 -3.30
CA SER A 62 11.62 -1.31 -4.71
C SER A 62 10.93 -2.27 -5.67
N ASP A 63 9.97 -3.05 -5.20
CA ASP A 63 9.35 -4.14 -5.96
C ASP A 63 7.94 -3.81 -6.46
N GLY A 64 7.55 -2.56 -6.45
CA GLY A 64 6.28 -2.15 -7.03
C GLY A 64 5.76 -0.83 -6.47
N VAL A 65 4.70 -0.35 -7.10
CA VAL A 65 3.96 0.85 -6.70
C VAL A 65 2.51 0.45 -6.54
N VAL A 66 1.88 0.90 -5.46
CA VAL A 66 0.45 0.65 -5.22
C VAL A 66 -0.32 1.93 -5.52
N GLY A 67 -1.30 1.84 -6.43
CA GLY A 67 -2.20 2.95 -6.74
C GLY A 67 -3.57 2.70 -6.11
N LEU A 68 -4.10 3.70 -5.42
CA LEU A 68 -5.40 3.64 -4.76
C LEU A 68 -6.23 4.84 -5.22
N LYS A 69 -7.47 4.57 -5.62
CA LYS A 69 -8.39 5.62 -6.00
C LYS A 69 -9.15 6.12 -4.78
N VAL A 70 -9.25 7.44 -4.64
CA VAL A 70 -10.06 8.10 -3.61
C VAL A 70 -11.09 8.99 -4.29
N LYS A 71 -12.22 9.22 -3.62
CA LYS A 71 -13.27 10.06 -4.14
C LYS A 71 -12.92 11.54 -4.02
N ASP A 72 -12.32 11.93 -2.90
CA ASP A 72 -11.92 13.30 -2.57
C ASP A 72 -10.50 13.24 -1.99
N LEU A 73 -9.52 13.70 -2.76
CA LEU A 73 -8.12 13.60 -2.36
C LEU A 73 -7.80 14.47 -1.15
N ASP A 74 -8.31 15.70 -1.12
CA ASP A 74 -8.02 16.60 0.00
C ASP A 74 -8.60 16.06 1.31
N ALA A 75 -9.80 15.50 1.27
CA ALA A 75 -10.41 14.87 2.43
C ALA A 75 -9.65 13.63 2.87
N ALA A 76 -9.21 12.80 1.91
CA ALA A 76 -8.41 11.61 2.21
C ALA A 76 -7.07 11.99 2.85
N LEU A 77 -6.38 12.99 2.32
CA LEU A 77 -5.11 13.46 2.87
C LEU A 77 -5.27 14.04 4.28
N ALA A 78 -6.35 14.78 4.53
CA ALA A 78 -6.64 15.33 5.86
C ALA A 78 -6.90 14.21 6.87
N ASP A 79 -7.67 13.18 6.48
CA ASP A 79 -7.94 12.03 7.34
C ASP A 79 -6.67 11.24 7.65
N LEU A 80 -5.84 10.99 6.64
CA LEU A 80 -4.56 10.29 6.82
C LEU A 80 -3.60 11.10 7.70
N ALA A 81 -3.53 12.42 7.52
CA ALA A 81 -2.71 13.29 8.35
C ALA A 81 -3.12 13.21 9.82
N SER A 82 -4.43 13.12 10.11
CA SER A 82 -4.93 12.94 11.47
C SER A 82 -4.50 11.63 12.11
N ARG A 83 -4.11 10.64 11.29
CA ARG A 83 -3.57 9.34 11.73
C ARG A 83 -2.04 9.30 11.70
N GLY A 84 -1.39 10.40 11.38
CA GLY A 84 0.07 10.49 11.30
C GLY A 84 0.67 10.10 9.96
N VAL A 85 -0.13 9.97 8.90
CA VAL A 85 0.35 9.65 7.56
C VAL A 85 0.33 10.93 6.72
N GLU A 86 1.52 11.38 6.32
CA GLU A 86 1.70 12.61 5.54
C GLU A 86 2.07 12.27 4.09
N ALA A 87 1.56 13.06 3.14
CA ALA A 87 2.00 12.97 1.76
C ALA A 87 3.46 13.41 1.64
N VAL A 88 4.25 12.65 0.89
CA VAL A 88 5.65 13.01 0.60
C VAL A 88 5.76 13.85 -0.67
N ALA A 89 4.72 13.88 -1.51
CA ALA A 89 4.62 14.71 -2.70
C ALA A 89 3.16 14.99 -3.01
N GLY A 90 2.89 16.20 -3.49
CA GLY A 90 1.54 16.65 -3.82
C GLY A 90 0.78 17.23 -2.63
N PRO A 91 -0.53 17.52 -2.78
CA PRO A 91 -1.33 17.15 -3.96
C PRO A 91 -0.94 17.93 -5.23
N PHE A 92 -1.02 17.23 -6.35
CA PHE A 92 -0.85 17.80 -7.69
C PHE A 92 -2.17 17.73 -8.44
N ASP A 93 -2.37 18.65 -9.35
CA ASP A 93 -3.53 18.65 -10.25
C ASP A 93 -2.98 18.92 -11.66
N ASP A 94 -2.85 17.87 -12.44
CA ASP A 94 -2.24 17.90 -13.76
C ASP A 94 -3.08 17.12 -14.77
N ASP A 95 -2.51 16.84 -15.96
CA ASP A 95 -3.21 16.12 -17.04
C ASP A 95 -3.62 14.70 -16.62
N HIS A 96 -3.01 14.13 -15.60
CA HIS A 96 -3.34 12.81 -15.06
C HIS A 96 -4.43 12.88 -13.99
N GLY A 97 -4.92 14.09 -13.67
CA GLY A 97 -5.90 14.33 -12.63
C GLY A 97 -5.22 14.73 -11.32
N LYS A 98 -5.99 14.70 -10.25
CA LYS A 98 -5.52 15.10 -8.93
C LYS A 98 -4.95 13.89 -8.20
N TRP A 99 -3.72 14.00 -7.72
CA TRP A 99 -3.03 12.89 -7.09
C TRP A 99 -1.99 13.34 -6.05
N ALA A 100 -1.61 12.41 -5.19
CA ALA A 100 -0.57 12.62 -4.20
C ALA A 100 0.17 11.30 -3.96
N LYS A 101 1.32 11.39 -3.34
CA LYS A 101 2.17 10.25 -3.07
C LYS A 101 2.41 10.10 -1.58
N LEU A 102 2.18 8.90 -1.07
CA LEU A 102 2.61 8.44 0.23
C LEU A 102 3.79 7.48 0.06
N VAL A 103 4.46 7.16 1.14
CA VAL A 103 5.40 6.02 1.17
C VAL A 103 4.99 5.08 2.31
N ASP A 104 5.12 3.78 2.06
CA ASP A 104 4.92 2.78 3.09
C ASP A 104 6.21 2.63 3.94
N PRO A 105 6.21 1.79 4.99
CA PRO A 105 7.39 1.64 5.87
C PRO A 105 8.65 1.13 5.17
N ASP A 106 8.53 0.48 4.01
CA ASP A 106 9.66 0.00 3.23
C ASP A 106 10.15 1.03 2.20
N GLY A 107 9.51 2.22 2.13
CA GLY A 107 9.82 3.24 1.13
C GLY A 107 9.09 3.05 -0.19
N ARG A 108 8.17 2.13 -0.30
CA ARG A 108 7.36 1.85 -1.48
C ARG A 108 6.39 3.01 -1.72
N SER A 109 6.31 3.46 -2.96
CA SER A 109 5.36 4.50 -3.34
C SER A 109 3.93 4.00 -3.30
N VAL A 110 3.07 4.79 -2.68
CA VAL A 110 1.62 4.59 -2.67
C VAL A 110 1.00 5.84 -3.27
N ILE A 111 0.39 5.70 -4.44
CA ILE A 111 -0.21 6.82 -5.16
C ILE A 111 -1.69 6.87 -4.83
N LEU A 112 -2.15 8.02 -4.36
CA LEU A 112 -3.58 8.30 -4.20
C LEU A 112 -4.03 9.16 -5.37
N THR A 113 -5.12 8.79 -6.02
CA THR A 113 -5.64 9.50 -7.19
C THR A 113 -7.15 9.58 -7.16
N GLU A 114 -7.70 10.67 -7.68
CA GLU A 114 -9.15 10.81 -7.87
C GLU A 114 -9.62 10.22 -9.19
N ARG A 115 -8.68 9.86 -10.04
CA ARG A 115 -8.99 9.42 -11.39
C ARG A 115 -9.26 7.92 -11.53
#